data_ff316d82ef72cf4319f69db4871da784
#
_entry.id   ff316d82ef72cf4319f69db4871da784
#
_cell.length_a   1.000
_cell.length_b   1.000
_cell.length_c   1.000
_cell.angle_alpha   90.00
_cell.angle_beta   90.00
_cell.angle_gamma   90.00
#
_symmetry.space_group_name_H-M   'P 1'
#
loop_
_entity.id
_entity.type
_entity.pdbx_description
1 polymer ?
#
loop_
_entity_poly.entity_id
_entity_poly.type
_entity_poly.pdbx_seq_one_letter_code
_entity_poly.pdbx_strand_id
1 'polypeptide(L)'
;MKMGDSVHEVVESISTGSIGLDFALGVGGYPRGRVVEIYGPESSGKTTLTLHAIAECQKSGGIAAFIDAEHAFDRFYAQNLGVNIDDLIISQPDHGEQALEIADNLIRSGAIDIIVIDSVAALTPKSEIEGEMGDSKMGLHARLMSQALRKLTSTISKTNCTVFFINQLREKIGVMFGNPETTTGGCLLYTSPSPRDRLLSRMPSSA
;
A
#
# COMPACT_ATOMS: atom_id res chain seq x y z
N MET A 1 24.87 0.77 -23.80
CA MET A 1 24.82 0.76 -22.34
C MET A 1 25.74 -0.37 -21.88
N LYS A 2 26.91 -0.06 -21.29
CA LYS A 2 27.85 -1.06 -20.81
C LYS A 2 27.34 -1.59 -19.46
N MET A 3 27.18 -2.89 -19.34
CA MET A 3 26.70 -3.58 -18.12
C MET A 3 27.70 -3.59 -16.94
N GLY A 4 28.73 -2.74 -16.96
CA GLY A 4 29.78 -2.72 -15.95
C GLY A 4 29.78 -1.55 -14.98
N ASP A 5 29.02 -0.50 -15.24
CA ASP A 5 28.90 0.62 -14.33
C ASP A 5 27.63 0.43 -13.47
N SER A 6 27.76 -0.42 -12.42
CA SER A 6 26.79 -0.43 -11.33
C SER A 6 26.98 0.88 -10.53
N VAL A 7 26.37 1.95 -11.00
CA VAL A 7 26.04 3.08 -10.13
C VAL A 7 25.12 2.46 -9.07
N HIS A 8 25.59 2.34 -7.85
CA HIS A 8 24.74 2.03 -6.71
C HIS A 8 23.79 3.22 -6.57
N GLU A 9 22.65 3.12 -7.24
CA GLU A 9 21.56 4.07 -7.07
C GLU A 9 21.15 4.00 -5.61
N VAL A 10 21.48 5.02 -4.83
CA VAL A 10 21.05 5.12 -3.43
C VAL A 10 19.52 5.22 -3.47
N VAL A 11 18.85 4.18 -3.01
CA VAL A 11 17.39 4.15 -2.93
C VAL A 11 16.98 5.05 -1.77
N GLU A 12 16.36 6.18 -2.07
CA GLU A 12 15.76 7.03 -1.04
C GLU A 12 14.64 6.26 -0.34
N SER A 13 14.56 6.41 1.00
CA SER A 13 13.58 5.70 1.81
C SER A 13 12.93 6.63 2.85
N ILE A 14 11.77 6.22 3.35
CA ILE A 14 11.08 6.80 4.48
C ILE A 14 11.27 5.84 5.65
N SER A 15 11.81 6.31 6.79
CA SER A 15 11.96 5.46 7.97
C SER A 15 10.60 4.88 8.40
N THR A 16 10.64 3.65 8.88
CA THR A 16 9.46 2.98 9.43
C THR A 16 9.13 3.44 10.86
N GLY A 17 10.03 4.21 11.48
CA GLY A 17 10.00 4.53 12.90
C GLY A 17 10.55 3.42 13.81
N SER A 18 11.01 2.30 13.23
CA SER A 18 11.59 1.18 13.92
C SER A 18 12.95 0.83 13.34
N ILE A 19 14.02 0.99 14.13
CA ILE A 19 15.40 0.70 13.72
C ILE A 19 15.54 -0.75 13.22
N GLY A 20 14.87 -1.70 13.92
CA GLY A 20 14.91 -3.11 13.55
C GLY A 20 14.26 -3.39 12.19
N LEU A 21 13.12 -2.73 11.89
CA LEU A 21 12.43 -2.88 10.62
C LEU A 21 13.20 -2.17 9.49
N ASP A 22 13.72 -0.98 9.74
CA ASP A 22 14.56 -0.25 8.78
C ASP A 22 15.78 -1.07 8.35
N PHE A 23 16.43 -1.73 9.32
CA PHE A 23 17.53 -2.64 9.04
C PHE A 23 17.08 -3.87 8.24
N ALA A 24 15.96 -4.49 8.62
CA ALA A 24 15.44 -5.67 7.94
C ALA A 24 15.02 -5.42 6.49
N LEU A 25 14.54 -4.21 6.18
CA LEU A 25 14.21 -3.79 4.81
C LEU A 25 15.44 -3.56 3.92
N GLY A 26 16.64 -3.46 4.51
CA GLY A 26 17.92 -3.39 3.79
C GLY A 26 18.24 -2.06 3.12
N VAL A 27 17.26 -1.16 2.99
CA VAL A 27 17.43 0.19 2.40
C VAL A 27 17.18 1.32 3.40
N GLY A 28 17.06 0.98 4.69
CA GLY A 28 16.89 1.94 5.77
C GLY A 28 15.46 2.48 5.92
N GLY A 29 14.46 1.77 5.40
CA GLY A 29 13.06 2.15 5.49
C GLY A 29 12.23 1.72 4.30
N TYR A 30 11.05 2.30 4.14
CA TYR A 30 10.20 2.07 2.98
C TYR A 30 10.75 2.80 1.75
N PRO A 31 10.99 2.12 0.62
CA PRO A 31 11.57 2.75 -0.57
C PRO A 31 10.62 3.78 -1.17
N ARG A 32 11.12 4.96 -1.53
CA ARG A 32 10.35 6.00 -2.22
C ARG A 32 9.98 5.57 -3.64
N GLY A 33 8.85 6.06 -4.12
CA GLY A 33 8.38 5.77 -5.47
C GLY A 33 7.98 4.32 -5.69
N ARG A 34 7.44 3.67 -4.67
CA ARG A 34 7.02 2.25 -4.72
C ARG A 34 5.64 2.05 -4.12
N VAL A 35 5.02 0.95 -4.51
CA VAL A 35 3.83 0.42 -3.86
C VAL A 35 4.29 -0.52 -2.74
N VAL A 36 3.74 -0.32 -1.55
CA VAL A 36 3.99 -1.14 -0.37
C VAL A 36 2.66 -1.76 0.07
N GLU A 37 2.60 -3.07 0.17
CA GLU A 37 1.45 -3.76 0.75
C GLU A 37 1.80 -4.21 2.17
N ILE A 38 0.96 -3.80 3.14
CA ILE A 38 1.02 -4.27 4.52
C ILE A 38 -0.20 -5.13 4.78
N TYR A 39 0.00 -6.41 5.03
CA TYR A 39 -1.10 -7.34 5.24
C TYR A 39 -0.92 -8.13 6.55
N GLY A 40 -2.02 -8.59 7.11
CA GLY A 40 -2.03 -9.34 8.35
C GLY A 40 -3.44 -9.47 8.92
N PRO A 41 -3.61 -10.24 10.01
CA PRO A 41 -4.89 -10.36 10.71
C PRO A 41 -5.37 -9.01 11.25
N GLU A 42 -6.63 -8.94 11.64
CA GLU A 42 -7.17 -7.76 12.31
C GLU A 42 -6.38 -7.44 13.59
N SER A 43 -6.34 -6.16 13.95
CA SER A 43 -5.65 -5.67 15.17
C SER A 43 -4.15 -6.02 15.28
N SER A 44 -3.50 -6.37 14.16
CA SER A 44 -2.07 -6.71 14.13
C SER A 44 -1.12 -5.50 14.02
N GLY A 45 -1.64 -4.28 14.12
CA GLY A 45 -0.83 -3.05 14.07
C GLY A 45 -0.51 -2.53 12.66
N LYS A 46 -1.22 -2.97 11.62
CA LYS A 46 -1.00 -2.50 10.24
C LYS A 46 -1.14 -0.98 10.11
N THR A 47 -2.26 -0.44 10.58
CA THR A 47 -2.51 1.01 10.59
C THR A 47 -1.47 1.75 11.44
N THR A 48 -1.06 1.17 12.58
CA THR A 48 -0.01 1.73 13.43
C THR A 48 1.31 1.91 12.67
N LEU A 49 1.73 0.90 11.91
CA LEU A 49 2.95 0.97 11.09
C LEU A 49 2.87 2.09 10.03
N THR A 50 1.73 2.24 9.39
CA THR A 50 1.56 3.32 8.38
C THR A 50 1.50 4.70 9.01
N LEU A 51 0.90 4.85 10.20
CA LEU A 51 0.90 6.11 10.94
C LEU A 51 2.30 6.51 11.39
N HIS A 52 3.15 5.56 11.82
CA HIS A 52 4.56 5.84 12.07
C HIS A 52 5.29 6.29 10.79
N ALA A 53 5.05 5.66 9.66
CA ALA A 53 5.64 6.08 8.39
C ALA A 53 5.21 7.50 7.99
N ILE A 54 3.94 7.87 8.23
CA ILE A 54 3.44 9.23 8.04
C ILE A 54 4.17 10.20 8.95
N ALA A 55 4.29 9.88 10.25
CA ALA A 55 4.98 10.74 11.22
C ALA A 55 6.45 10.96 10.83
N GLU A 56 7.17 9.92 10.42
CA GLU A 56 8.56 10.03 9.97
C GLU A 56 8.69 10.83 8.66
N CYS A 57 7.75 10.66 7.74
CA CYS A 57 7.67 11.45 6.52
C CYS A 57 7.49 12.94 6.83
N GLN A 58 6.53 13.28 7.70
CA GLN A 58 6.27 14.66 8.12
C GLN A 58 7.45 15.29 8.88
N LYS A 59 8.14 14.54 9.74
CA LYS A 59 9.38 14.99 10.41
C LYS A 59 10.47 15.38 9.42
N SER A 60 10.50 14.73 8.27
CA SER A 60 11.44 15.02 7.18
C SER A 60 10.94 16.16 6.26
N GLY A 61 9.83 16.82 6.60
CA GLY A 61 9.22 17.89 5.80
C GLY A 61 8.39 17.41 4.62
N GLY A 62 8.09 16.09 4.55
CA GLY A 62 7.24 15.51 3.50
C GLY A 62 5.75 15.66 3.77
N ILE A 63 4.96 15.59 2.70
CA ILE A 63 3.50 15.72 2.75
C ILE A 63 2.86 14.34 2.66
N ALA A 64 1.90 14.08 3.56
CA ALA A 64 1.22 12.81 3.68
C ALA A 64 -0.28 12.92 3.40
N ALA A 65 -0.85 11.86 2.83
CA ALA A 65 -2.29 11.70 2.66
C ALA A 65 -2.76 10.34 3.20
N PHE A 66 -3.95 10.33 3.79
CA PHE A 66 -4.60 9.14 4.30
C PHE A 66 -5.99 8.99 3.68
N ILE A 67 -6.21 7.91 2.96
CA ILE A 67 -7.49 7.57 2.34
C ILE A 67 -8.14 6.52 3.24
N ASP A 68 -9.11 6.96 4.04
CA ASP A 68 -9.82 6.17 5.04
C ASP A 68 -11.07 5.56 4.42
N ALA A 69 -10.93 4.41 3.78
CA ALA A 69 -12.05 3.69 3.18
C ALA A 69 -12.89 2.92 4.20
N GLU A 70 -12.38 2.71 5.41
CA GLU A 70 -13.12 2.05 6.51
C GLU A 70 -13.91 3.06 7.36
N HIS A 71 -13.69 4.38 7.18
CA HIS A 71 -14.26 5.45 8.00
C HIS A 71 -13.97 5.29 9.50
N ALA A 72 -12.77 4.80 9.82
CA ALA A 72 -12.34 4.42 11.17
C ALA A 72 -11.09 5.18 11.65
N PHE A 73 -10.70 6.27 11.00
CA PHE A 73 -9.49 7.02 11.34
C PHE A 73 -9.61 7.67 12.72
N ASP A 74 -8.71 7.29 13.64
CA ASP A 74 -8.63 7.85 14.99
C ASP A 74 -7.55 8.96 15.03
N ARG A 75 -8.01 10.21 15.12
CA ARG A 75 -7.16 11.41 15.18
C ARG A 75 -6.28 11.44 16.42
N PHE A 76 -6.83 11.06 17.58
CA PHE A 76 -6.09 11.10 18.85
C PHE A 76 -4.99 10.06 18.86
N TYR A 77 -5.30 8.87 18.35
CA TYR A 77 -4.31 7.81 18.23
C TYR A 77 -3.18 8.21 17.27
N ALA A 78 -3.50 8.77 16.12
CA ALA A 78 -2.51 9.26 15.16
C ALA A 78 -1.60 10.35 15.76
N GLN A 79 -2.17 11.32 16.48
CA GLN A 79 -1.41 12.36 17.18
C GLN A 79 -0.47 11.77 18.24
N ASN A 80 -0.92 10.78 19.00
CA ASN A 80 -0.09 10.10 20.00
C ASN A 80 1.09 9.36 19.38
N LEU A 81 0.98 8.92 18.13
CA LEU A 81 2.07 8.33 17.35
C LEU A 81 2.99 9.36 16.69
N GLY A 82 2.71 10.65 16.86
CA GLY A 82 3.52 11.75 16.37
C GLY A 82 3.11 12.29 15.00
N VAL A 83 1.93 11.92 14.50
CA VAL A 83 1.37 12.48 13.26
C VAL A 83 0.89 13.90 13.50
N ASN A 84 1.33 14.84 12.67
CA ASN A 84 0.76 16.18 12.63
C ASN A 84 -0.55 16.12 11.81
N ILE A 85 -1.68 16.18 12.52
CA ILE A 85 -3.02 16.08 11.92
C ILE A 85 -3.37 17.31 11.09
N ASP A 86 -2.86 18.49 11.44
CA ASP A 86 -3.17 19.72 10.74
C ASP A 86 -2.56 19.76 9.34
N ASP A 87 -1.46 19.04 9.13
CA ASP A 87 -0.77 18.90 7.84
C ASP A 87 -1.11 17.56 7.13
N LEU A 88 -1.99 16.75 7.69
CA LEU A 88 -2.40 15.48 7.08
C LEU A 88 -3.62 15.66 6.18
N ILE A 89 -3.50 15.30 4.91
CA ILE A 89 -4.63 15.25 3.99
C ILE A 89 -5.43 13.98 4.26
N ILE A 90 -6.70 14.11 4.68
CA ILE A 90 -7.58 12.96 4.93
C ILE A 90 -8.72 13.00 3.95
N SER A 91 -9.03 11.84 3.37
CA SER A 91 -10.18 11.64 2.48
C SER A 91 -10.93 10.37 2.87
N GLN A 92 -12.27 10.43 2.86
CA GLN A 92 -13.16 9.32 3.17
C GLN A 92 -14.07 9.07 1.96
N PRO A 93 -13.64 8.23 1.01
CA PRO A 93 -14.38 7.96 -0.22
C PRO A 93 -15.58 7.03 0.04
N ASP A 94 -16.63 7.16 -0.78
CA ASP A 94 -17.85 6.35 -0.68
C ASP A 94 -17.72 4.97 -1.35
N HIS A 95 -16.77 4.82 -2.31
CA HIS A 95 -16.55 3.59 -3.05
C HIS A 95 -15.10 3.47 -3.58
N GLY A 96 -14.74 2.26 -4.01
CA GLY A 96 -13.36 1.93 -4.38
C GLY A 96 -12.81 2.74 -5.55
N GLU A 97 -13.61 2.97 -6.59
CA GLU A 97 -13.18 3.77 -7.75
C GLU A 97 -12.84 5.20 -7.34
N GLN A 98 -13.65 5.83 -6.47
CA GLN A 98 -13.39 7.17 -5.97
C GLN A 98 -12.09 7.23 -5.15
N ALA A 99 -11.87 6.25 -4.27
CA ALA A 99 -10.63 6.15 -3.49
C ALA A 99 -9.40 6.10 -4.38
N LEU A 100 -9.43 5.25 -5.41
CA LEU A 100 -8.32 5.04 -6.33
C LEU A 100 -8.11 6.23 -7.28
N GLU A 101 -9.17 6.94 -7.64
CA GLU A 101 -9.08 8.18 -8.42
C GLU A 101 -8.48 9.32 -7.61
N ILE A 102 -8.87 9.47 -6.35
CA ILE A 102 -8.27 10.43 -5.41
C ILE A 102 -6.77 10.12 -5.28
N ALA A 103 -6.39 8.86 -5.07
CA ALA A 103 -4.99 8.45 -5.00
C ALA A 103 -4.22 8.81 -6.29
N ASP A 104 -4.76 8.51 -7.48
CA ASP A 104 -4.13 8.83 -8.77
C ASP A 104 -3.91 10.35 -8.92
N ASN A 105 -4.88 11.16 -8.54
CA ASN A 105 -4.79 12.62 -8.62
C ASN A 105 -3.73 13.17 -7.64
N LEU A 106 -3.69 12.67 -6.41
CA LEU A 106 -2.68 13.04 -5.43
C LEU A 106 -1.26 12.65 -5.88
N ILE A 107 -1.07 11.46 -6.44
CA ILE A 107 0.23 11.02 -6.98
C ILE A 107 0.65 11.93 -8.15
N ARG A 108 -0.27 12.23 -9.07
CA ARG A 108 0.00 13.07 -10.24
C ARG A 108 0.36 14.50 -9.90
N SER A 109 -0.09 15.00 -8.76
CA SER A 109 0.27 16.35 -8.30
C SER A 109 1.78 16.52 -8.09
N GLY A 110 2.48 15.40 -7.80
CA GLY A 110 3.91 15.40 -7.49
C GLY A 110 4.26 16.05 -6.16
N ALA A 111 3.25 16.49 -5.38
CA ALA A 111 3.44 17.17 -4.11
C ALA A 111 3.40 16.21 -2.90
N ILE A 112 2.92 14.99 -3.08
CA ILE A 112 2.68 14.04 -1.98
C ILE A 112 3.80 13.03 -1.93
N ASP A 113 4.40 12.85 -0.76
CA ASP A 113 5.48 11.89 -0.52
C ASP A 113 4.97 10.51 -0.14
N ILE A 114 3.88 10.44 0.63
CA ILE A 114 3.29 9.20 1.13
C ILE A 114 1.76 9.24 1.05
N ILE A 115 1.16 8.16 0.55
CA ILE A 115 -0.28 7.94 0.56
C ILE A 115 -0.54 6.61 1.24
N VAL A 116 -1.47 6.60 2.21
CA VAL A 116 -1.97 5.38 2.85
C VAL A 116 -3.41 5.15 2.43
N ILE A 117 -3.75 3.93 2.02
CA ILE A 117 -5.12 3.49 1.71
C ILE A 117 -5.49 2.41 2.71
N ASP A 118 -6.41 2.71 3.61
CA ASP A 118 -6.88 1.82 4.68
C ASP A 118 -8.39 1.57 4.55
N SER A 119 -8.82 0.41 4.18
CA SER A 119 -8.09 -0.77 3.73
C SER A 119 -8.57 -1.21 2.35
N VAL A 120 -7.77 -2.08 1.68
CA VAL A 120 -8.15 -2.68 0.38
C VAL A 120 -9.49 -3.41 0.47
N ALA A 121 -9.77 -4.05 1.59
CA ALA A 121 -11.01 -4.79 1.81
C ALA A 121 -12.26 -3.89 1.76
N ALA A 122 -12.13 -2.61 2.09
CA ALA A 122 -13.21 -1.63 2.09
C ALA A 122 -13.42 -0.94 0.72
N LEU A 123 -12.52 -1.17 -0.25
CA LEU A 123 -12.63 -0.60 -1.60
C LEU A 123 -13.71 -1.30 -2.43
N THR A 124 -14.96 -1.21 -1.98
CA THR A 124 -16.10 -1.84 -2.67
C THR A 124 -16.34 -1.16 -4.02
N PRO A 125 -16.44 -1.93 -5.13
CA PRO A 125 -16.80 -1.36 -6.43
C PRO A 125 -18.17 -0.67 -6.42
N LYS A 126 -18.29 0.48 -7.07
CA LYS A 126 -19.55 1.24 -7.16
C LYS A 126 -20.70 0.37 -7.67
N SER A 127 -20.45 -0.45 -8.69
CA SER A 127 -21.45 -1.35 -9.25
C SER A 127 -21.91 -2.45 -8.29
N GLU A 128 -21.14 -2.75 -7.25
CA GLU A 128 -21.51 -3.67 -6.19
C GLU A 128 -22.43 -2.98 -5.17
N ILE A 129 -22.17 -1.72 -4.86
CA ILE A 129 -22.99 -0.91 -3.94
C ILE A 129 -24.35 -0.61 -4.56
N GLU A 130 -24.42 -0.30 -5.87
CA GLU A 130 -25.66 0.04 -6.60
C GLU A 130 -26.43 -1.21 -7.07
N GLY A 131 -25.89 -2.43 -6.90
CA GLY A 131 -26.54 -3.68 -7.29
C GLY A 131 -27.62 -4.12 -6.31
N GLU A 132 -28.47 -5.07 -6.75
CA GLU A 132 -29.46 -5.69 -5.88
C GLU A 132 -28.81 -6.65 -4.88
N MET A 133 -29.42 -6.78 -3.68
CA MET A 133 -28.98 -7.77 -2.69
C MET A 133 -29.13 -9.17 -3.24
N GLY A 134 -27.99 -9.89 -3.38
CA GLY A 134 -27.94 -11.25 -3.89
C GLY A 134 -27.31 -11.40 -5.27
N ASP A 135 -27.01 -10.29 -5.96
CA ASP A 135 -26.23 -10.34 -7.20
C ASP A 135 -24.79 -10.77 -6.91
N SER A 136 -24.46 -11.99 -7.32
CA SER A 136 -23.09 -12.50 -7.19
C SER A 136 -22.20 -11.88 -8.27
N LYS A 137 -21.53 -10.78 -7.93
CA LYS A 137 -20.56 -10.12 -8.83
C LYS A 137 -19.13 -10.55 -8.50
N MET A 138 -18.88 -11.87 -8.50
CA MET A 138 -17.56 -12.43 -8.19
C MET A 138 -16.46 -11.80 -9.06
N GLY A 139 -15.37 -11.38 -8.43
CA GLY A 139 -14.16 -10.90 -9.11
C GLY A 139 -14.15 -9.41 -9.47
N LEU A 140 -15.21 -8.65 -9.25
CA LEU A 140 -15.22 -7.20 -9.53
C LEU A 140 -14.15 -6.47 -8.74
N HIS A 141 -14.03 -6.75 -7.45
CA HIS A 141 -13.02 -6.15 -6.58
C HIS A 141 -11.59 -6.46 -7.07
N ALA A 142 -11.29 -7.72 -7.39
CA ALA A 142 -9.98 -8.10 -7.92
C ALA A 142 -9.68 -7.43 -9.27
N ARG A 143 -10.69 -7.27 -10.12
CA ARG A 143 -10.56 -6.57 -11.41
C ARG A 143 -10.28 -5.09 -11.21
N LEU A 144 -11.00 -4.43 -10.30
CA LEU A 144 -10.79 -3.03 -9.93
C LEU A 144 -9.36 -2.82 -9.45
N MET A 145 -8.89 -3.63 -8.50
CA MET A 145 -7.54 -3.53 -7.95
C MET A 145 -6.46 -3.77 -9.00
N SER A 146 -6.61 -4.79 -9.85
CA SER A 146 -5.65 -5.10 -10.92
C SER A 146 -5.56 -3.97 -11.96
N GLN A 147 -6.66 -3.33 -12.28
CA GLN A 147 -6.71 -2.20 -13.20
C GLN A 147 -6.07 -0.96 -12.60
N ALA A 148 -6.42 -0.65 -11.34
CA ALA A 148 -5.89 0.50 -10.60
C ALA A 148 -4.37 0.39 -10.41
N LEU A 149 -3.87 -0.75 -9.95
CA LEU A 149 -2.44 -0.95 -9.73
C LEU A 149 -1.61 -0.76 -10.99
N ARG A 150 -2.07 -1.26 -12.14
CA ARG A 150 -1.38 -1.02 -13.42
C ARG A 150 -1.28 0.46 -13.75
N LYS A 151 -2.34 1.23 -13.48
CA LYS A 151 -2.37 2.67 -13.71
C LYS A 151 -1.48 3.41 -12.72
N LEU A 152 -1.63 3.13 -11.41
CA LEU A 152 -0.89 3.78 -10.34
C LEU A 152 0.61 3.51 -10.41
N THR A 153 1.04 2.26 -10.65
CA THR A 153 2.46 1.90 -10.73
C THR A 153 3.20 2.72 -11.79
N SER A 154 2.55 2.96 -12.93
CA SER A 154 3.13 3.78 -14.02
C SER A 154 3.31 5.25 -13.60
N THR A 155 2.45 5.78 -12.73
CA THR A 155 2.52 7.15 -12.22
C THR A 155 3.49 7.26 -11.04
N ILE A 156 3.42 6.34 -10.09
CA ILE A 156 4.26 6.27 -8.89
C ILE A 156 5.75 6.26 -9.24
N SER A 157 6.14 5.47 -10.25
CA SER A 157 7.54 5.38 -10.69
C SER A 157 8.15 6.71 -11.19
N LYS A 158 7.31 7.72 -11.44
CA LYS A 158 7.71 9.04 -11.94
C LYS A 158 7.69 10.14 -10.88
N THR A 159 7.08 9.89 -9.73
CA THR A 159 6.75 10.93 -8.74
C THR A 159 7.40 10.76 -7.38
N ASN A 160 8.23 9.77 -7.14
CA ASN A 160 8.81 9.46 -5.82
C ASN A 160 7.78 9.28 -4.68
N CYS A 161 6.48 9.30 -4.97
CA CYS A 161 5.42 9.05 -4.00
C CYS A 161 5.39 7.58 -3.60
N THR A 162 5.37 7.27 -2.30
CA THR A 162 5.21 5.91 -1.79
C THR A 162 3.75 5.68 -1.46
N VAL A 163 3.15 4.61 -1.99
CA VAL A 163 1.73 4.29 -1.76
C VAL A 163 1.60 3.01 -0.98
N PHE A 164 0.98 3.11 0.20
CA PHE A 164 0.70 1.99 1.08
C PHE A 164 -0.73 1.48 0.86
N PHE A 165 -0.85 0.18 0.69
CA PHE A 165 -2.12 -0.53 0.74
C PHE A 165 -2.15 -1.39 2.00
N ILE A 166 -3.10 -1.11 2.90
CA ILE A 166 -3.37 -1.97 4.05
C ILE A 166 -4.35 -3.05 3.60
N ASN A 167 -4.01 -4.32 3.84
CA ASN A 167 -4.82 -5.44 3.44
C ASN A 167 -5.09 -6.41 4.60
N GLN A 168 -6.18 -7.16 4.50
CA GLN A 168 -6.57 -8.16 5.46
C GLN A 168 -6.24 -9.55 4.94
N LEU A 169 -5.75 -10.42 5.81
CA LEU A 169 -5.63 -11.84 5.54
C LEU A 169 -6.99 -12.52 5.69
N ARG A 170 -7.32 -13.37 4.75
CA ARG A 170 -8.48 -14.27 4.79
C ARG A 170 -8.02 -15.68 4.55
N GLU A 171 -8.66 -16.64 5.21
CA GLU A 171 -8.41 -18.05 4.99
C GLU A 171 -9.35 -18.58 3.89
N LYS A 172 -8.78 -19.29 2.92
CA LYS A 172 -9.56 -20.05 1.93
C LYS A 172 -10.05 -21.32 2.57
N ILE A 173 -11.38 -21.46 2.67
CA ILE A 173 -12.03 -22.68 3.14
C ILE A 173 -11.80 -23.79 2.11
N GLY A 174 -11.35 -24.98 2.58
CA GLY A 174 -11.22 -26.19 1.73
C GLY A 174 -9.84 -26.42 1.11
N VAL A 175 -8.82 -25.65 1.48
CA VAL A 175 -7.43 -25.92 1.05
C VAL A 175 -6.87 -27.04 1.92
N MET A 176 -6.78 -28.26 1.38
CA MET A 176 -6.22 -29.42 2.09
C MET A 176 -4.67 -29.46 2.04
N PHE A 177 -4.04 -28.78 1.09
CA PHE A 177 -2.58 -28.71 0.92
C PHE A 177 -2.15 -27.29 0.52
N GLY A 178 -1.09 -26.78 1.15
CA GLY A 178 -0.55 -25.43 0.89
C GLY A 178 -0.99 -24.39 1.93
N ASN A 179 -0.60 -23.14 1.72
CA ASN A 179 -0.98 -22.04 2.62
C ASN A 179 -2.43 -21.60 2.32
N PRO A 180 -3.37 -21.74 3.27
CA PRO A 180 -4.76 -21.32 3.09
C PRO A 180 -4.92 -19.80 3.11
N GLU A 181 -3.95 -19.06 3.59
CA GLU A 181 -4.02 -17.60 3.72
C GLU A 181 -4.02 -16.93 2.34
N THR A 182 -4.90 -15.94 2.18
CA THR A 182 -4.99 -15.10 0.99
C THR A 182 -5.37 -13.67 1.38
N THR A 183 -4.94 -12.71 0.56
CA THR A 183 -5.32 -11.32 0.74
C THR A 183 -6.60 -11.00 -0.03
N THR A 184 -7.36 -10.01 0.46
CA THR A 184 -8.55 -9.51 -0.22
C THR A 184 -8.16 -8.84 -1.54
N GLY A 185 -8.93 -9.05 -2.60
CA GLY A 185 -8.63 -8.45 -3.92
C GLY A 185 -7.57 -9.19 -4.74
N GLY A 186 -7.10 -10.34 -4.25
CA GLY A 186 -5.95 -11.05 -4.83
C GLY A 186 -4.63 -10.48 -4.32
N CYS A 187 -3.52 -11.18 -4.54
CA CYS A 187 -2.21 -10.69 -4.14
C CYS A 187 -1.83 -9.47 -5.00
N LEU A 188 -1.83 -8.28 -4.42
CA LEU A 188 -1.55 -7.01 -5.12
C LEU A 188 -0.18 -7.03 -5.80
N LEU A 189 0.82 -7.62 -5.16
CA LEU A 189 2.20 -7.66 -5.66
C LEU A 189 2.42 -8.73 -6.74
N TYR A 190 1.65 -9.83 -6.75
CA TYR A 190 1.78 -10.87 -7.79
C TYR A 190 1.19 -10.47 -9.14
N THR A 191 0.28 -9.50 -9.18
CA THR A 191 -0.35 -9.04 -10.44
C THR A 191 0.47 -7.99 -11.18
N SER A 192 1.52 -7.43 -10.56
CA SER A 192 2.43 -6.48 -11.19
C SER A 192 3.89 -6.84 -10.88
N PRO A 193 4.42 -7.94 -11.44
CA PRO A 193 5.82 -8.31 -11.21
C PRO A 193 6.73 -7.20 -11.75
N SER A 194 7.48 -6.57 -10.85
CA SER A 194 8.57 -5.70 -11.24
C SER A 194 9.66 -6.53 -11.92
N PRO A 195 10.33 -6.03 -12.97
CA PRO A 195 11.51 -6.69 -13.52
C PRO A 195 12.61 -6.95 -12.48
N ARG A 196 12.60 -6.21 -11.35
CA ARG A 196 13.52 -6.39 -10.22
C ARG A 196 13.13 -7.56 -9.31
N ASP A 197 11.86 -7.97 -9.26
CA ASP A 197 11.39 -9.09 -8.42
C ASP A 197 11.93 -10.43 -8.91
N ARG A 198 12.30 -10.54 -10.19
CA ARG A 198 12.98 -11.72 -10.75
C ARG A 198 14.39 -11.96 -10.18
N LEU A 199 15.02 -10.96 -9.57
CA LEU A 199 16.33 -11.10 -8.95
C LEU A 199 16.24 -11.66 -7.52
N LEU A 200 15.15 -11.41 -6.80
CA LEU A 200 14.92 -11.93 -5.45
C LEU A 200 14.45 -13.40 -5.45
N SER A 201 13.85 -13.88 -6.54
CA SER A 201 13.41 -15.27 -6.68
C SER A 201 14.54 -16.28 -6.96
N ARG A 202 15.78 -15.82 -7.04
CA ARG A 202 16.98 -16.66 -7.29
C ARG A 202 17.87 -16.87 -6.06
N MET A 203 17.39 -16.60 -4.85
CA MET A 203 18.11 -17.10 -3.68
C MET A 203 17.94 -18.62 -3.61
N PRO A 204 19.02 -19.42 -3.67
CA PRO A 204 18.93 -20.85 -3.46
C PRO A 204 18.43 -21.06 -2.02
N SER A 205 17.41 -21.89 -1.86
CA SER A 205 17.05 -22.44 -0.58
C SER A 205 18.27 -23.20 -0.07
N SER A 206 19.05 -22.59 0.80
CA SER A 206 20.13 -23.31 1.51
C SER A 206 19.47 -24.36 2.39
N ALA A 207 19.87 -25.58 2.17
CA ALA A 207 19.58 -26.78 2.93
C ALA A 207 19.77 -26.59 4.44
#